data_37dbb16221b40738fb6a3f6ba94ef356
#
_entry.id   37dbb16221b40738fb6a3f6ba94ef356
#
_cell.length_a   1.000
_cell.length_b   1.000
_cell.length_c   1.000
_cell.angle_alpha   90.00
_cell.angle_beta   90.00
_cell.angle_gamma   90.00
#
_symmetry.space_group_name_H-M   'P 1'
#
loop_
_entity.id
_entity.type
_entity.pdbx_description
1 polymer ?
#
loop_
_entity_poly.entity_id
_entity_poly.type
_entity_poly.pdbx_seq_one_letter_code
_entity_poly.pdbx_strand_id
1 'polypeptide(L)'
;KLSQRFNLKENIILHKSIEKKENKDWVEEYKKGIKPILIDNIYIHTTWQEEKENYLNIKINPALAFGSGHHESTYGCVKFLQKFAKNNSRSLDIGCGSGILAIVMAKLGCKVEICDTDDLAIESALDNAKLNNVNFAQAWHGSVDKAEGLYDLVVANIIADVILILEKDIKKHLEDNAILILSGILDKYKTRVKEKFQDLELIDEMQINEWCSLVYKNKTKEK
;
A
#
# COMPACT_ATOMS: atom_id res chain seq x y z
N LYS A 1 -8.47 -43.77 -10.19
CA LYS A 1 -7.66 -42.88 -11.05
C LYS A 1 -6.57 -42.13 -10.27
N LEU A 2 -6.79 -41.68 -9.01
CA LEU A 2 -5.76 -41.03 -8.17
C LEU A 2 -4.77 -42.03 -7.59
N SER A 3 -5.23 -43.20 -7.14
CA SER A 3 -4.39 -44.28 -6.63
C SER A 3 -3.38 -44.80 -7.66
N GLN A 4 -3.77 -44.92 -8.93
CA GLN A 4 -2.87 -45.30 -10.03
C GLN A 4 -1.81 -44.22 -10.34
N ARG A 5 -2.19 -42.94 -10.24
CA ARG A 5 -1.26 -41.81 -10.54
C ARG A 5 -0.18 -41.62 -9.47
N PHE A 6 -0.46 -42.01 -8.24
CA PHE A 6 0.45 -41.85 -7.10
C PHE A 6 0.97 -43.17 -6.52
N ASN A 7 0.75 -44.28 -7.23
CA ASN A 7 1.20 -45.63 -6.82
C ASN A 7 0.73 -46.00 -5.39
N LEU A 8 -0.48 -45.59 -5.00
CA LEU A 8 -1.05 -45.83 -3.68
C LEU A 8 -1.78 -47.18 -3.68
N LYS A 9 -1.70 -47.90 -2.56
CA LYS A 9 -2.48 -49.15 -2.37
C LYS A 9 -3.99 -48.83 -2.46
N GLU A 10 -4.74 -49.69 -3.16
CA GLU A 10 -6.20 -49.65 -3.18
C GLU A 10 -6.71 -49.61 -1.71
N ASN A 11 -7.60 -48.68 -1.37
CA ASN A 11 -8.20 -48.48 -0.05
C ASN A 11 -7.50 -47.47 0.90
N ILE A 12 -6.56 -46.65 0.46
CA ILE A 12 -6.03 -45.57 1.31
C ILE A 12 -7.02 -44.39 1.50
N ILE A 13 -8.03 -44.24 0.61
CA ILE A 13 -9.05 -43.19 0.72
C ILE A 13 -10.37 -43.84 1.15
N LEU A 14 -10.56 -43.99 2.44
CA LEU A 14 -11.77 -44.59 3.03
C LEU A 14 -12.96 -43.61 3.15
N HIS A 15 -12.73 -42.32 3.16
CA HIS A 15 -13.78 -41.30 3.20
C HIS A 15 -13.46 -40.09 2.34
N LYS A 16 -14.35 -39.71 1.45
CA LYS A 16 -14.34 -38.45 0.73
C LYS A 16 -15.67 -37.75 1.05
N SER A 17 -15.65 -36.82 1.98
CA SER A 17 -16.75 -35.88 2.17
C SER A 17 -16.51 -34.66 1.31
N ILE A 18 -17.43 -34.34 0.42
CA ILE A 18 -17.49 -33.08 -0.29
C ILE A 18 -18.66 -32.32 0.33
N GLU A 19 -18.38 -31.40 1.24
CA GLU A 19 -19.37 -30.44 1.67
C GLU A 19 -19.52 -29.36 0.59
N LYS A 20 -20.69 -29.25 0.00
CA LYS A 20 -21.09 -28.10 -0.77
C LYS A 20 -21.45 -26.98 0.21
N LYS A 21 -20.48 -26.12 0.56
CA LYS A 21 -20.80 -24.83 1.18
C LYS A 21 -21.39 -23.92 0.11
N GLU A 22 -22.53 -23.32 0.40
CA GLU A 22 -23.10 -22.29 -0.48
C GLU A 22 -22.16 -21.08 -0.54
N ASN A 23 -22.05 -20.45 -1.70
CA ASN A 23 -21.19 -19.27 -1.91
C ASN A 23 -21.47 -18.13 -0.89
N LYS A 24 -22.70 -18.04 -0.38
CA LYS A 24 -23.09 -17.07 0.67
C LYS A 24 -22.33 -17.24 1.98
N ASP A 25 -22.08 -18.48 2.43
CA ASP A 25 -21.39 -18.74 3.70
C ASP A 25 -19.92 -18.29 3.64
N TRP A 26 -19.26 -18.49 2.51
CA TRP A 26 -17.89 -18.03 2.29
C TRP A 26 -17.77 -16.51 2.29
N VAL A 27 -18.71 -15.81 1.65
CA VAL A 27 -18.72 -14.34 1.62
C VAL A 27 -18.96 -13.77 3.02
N GLU A 28 -19.86 -14.38 3.81
CA GLU A 28 -20.10 -13.93 5.18
C GLU A 28 -18.93 -14.24 6.12
N GLU A 29 -18.31 -15.41 6.01
CA GLU A 29 -17.10 -15.74 6.77
C GLU A 29 -15.94 -14.79 6.41
N TYR A 30 -15.73 -14.51 5.12
CA TYR A 30 -14.74 -13.54 4.65
C TYR A 30 -15.00 -12.14 5.23
N LYS A 31 -16.24 -11.66 5.18
CA LYS A 31 -16.62 -10.37 5.74
C LYS A 31 -16.38 -10.27 7.24
N LYS A 32 -16.68 -11.34 8.00
CA LYS A 32 -16.44 -11.42 9.44
C LYS A 32 -14.94 -11.43 9.80
N GLY A 33 -14.09 -11.95 8.91
CA GLY A 33 -12.64 -12.02 9.12
C GLY A 33 -11.93 -10.67 9.03
N ILE A 34 -12.50 -9.70 8.30
CA ILE A 34 -11.87 -8.39 8.12
C ILE A 34 -12.37 -7.43 9.20
N LYS A 35 -11.47 -7.03 10.08
CA LYS A 35 -11.76 -6.04 11.13
C LYS A 35 -11.35 -4.64 10.67
N PRO A 36 -12.05 -3.58 11.09
CA PRO A 36 -11.59 -2.22 10.83
C PRO A 36 -10.32 -1.93 11.62
N ILE A 37 -9.52 -0.97 11.13
CA ILE A 37 -8.24 -0.59 11.72
C ILE A 37 -8.28 0.89 12.10
N LEU A 38 -7.81 1.19 13.29
CA LEU A 38 -7.62 2.54 13.76
C LEU A 38 -6.12 2.85 13.85
N ILE A 39 -5.69 3.88 13.13
CA ILE A 39 -4.31 4.38 13.13
C ILE A 39 -4.36 5.87 13.47
N ASP A 40 -4.13 6.20 14.74
CA ASP A 40 -4.31 7.55 15.29
C ASP A 40 -5.69 8.13 14.92
N ASN A 41 -5.77 9.09 14.02
CA ASN A 41 -6.99 9.76 13.62
C ASN A 41 -7.66 9.16 12.37
N ILE A 42 -7.08 8.13 11.77
CA ILE A 42 -7.57 7.48 10.56
C ILE A 42 -8.21 6.14 10.89
N TYR A 43 -9.47 5.99 10.48
CA TYR A 43 -10.23 4.77 10.62
C TYR A 43 -10.44 4.13 9.25
N ILE A 44 -9.78 2.99 9.03
CA ILE A 44 -9.85 2.22 7.79
C ILE A 44 -10.87 1.11 7.98
N HIS A 45 -11.86 1.06 7.12
CA HIS A 45 -12.94 0.09 7.19
C HIS A 45 -13.40 -0.34 5.80
N THR A 46 -14.14 -1.44 5.75
CA THR A 46 -14.70 -1.96 4.50
C THR A 46 -16.07 -1.35 4.19
N THR A 47 -16.57 -1.59 2.96
CA THR A 47 -17.87 -1.06 2.49
C THR A 47 -19.08 -1.54 3.29
N TRP A 48 -18.97 -2.65 4.02
CA TRP A 48 -20.04 -3.23 4.86
C TRP A 48 -19.92 -2.90 6.35
N GLN A 49 -18.94 -2.08 6.73
CA GLN A 49 -18.73 -1.61 8.10
C GLN A 49 -19.16 -0.16 8.22
N GLU A 50 -19.59 0.22 9.40
CA GLU A 50 -20.03 1.59 9.69
C GLU A 50 -18.83 2.54 9.83
N GLU A 51 -19.04 3.78 9.45
CA GLU A 51 -18.11 4.87 9.69
C GLU A 51 -18.01 5.18 11.19
N LYS A 52 -16.85 5.62 11.61
CA LYS A 52 -16.62 6.00 13.02
C LYS A 52 -16.61 7.52 13.15
N GLU A 53 -17.47 8.04 14.00
CA GLU A 53 -17.55 9.48 14.28
C GLU A 53 -16.23 10.02 14.85
N ASN A 54 -15.91 11.27 14.51
CA ASN A 54 -14.69 11.98 14.91
C ASN A 54 -13.36 11.40 14.38
N TYR A 55 -13.41 10.57 13.36
CA TYR A 55 -12.23 10.04 12.69
C TYR A 55 -12.26 10.31 11.18
N LEU A 56 -11.10 10.39 10.57
CA LEU A 56 -10.98 10.41 9.12
C LEU A 56 -11.24 9.00 8.59
N ASN A 57 -12.43 8.78 8.06
CA ASN A 57 -12.83 7.46 7.55
C ASN A 57 -12.26 7.20 6.17
N ILE A 58 -11.65 6.05 6.01
CA ILE A 58 -11.14 5.51 4.74
C ILE A 58 -11.86 4.19 4.44
N LYS A 59 -12.69 4.22 3.42
CA LYS A 59 -13.49 3.07 2.99
C LYS A 59 -12.78 2.28 1.90
N ILE A 60 -12.51 1.01 2.11
CA ILE A 60 -11.81 0.15 1.16
C ILE A 60 -12.67 -1.07 0.81
N ASN A 61 -12.74 -1.38 -0.48
CA ASN A 61 -13.20 -2.68 -0.94
C ASN A 61 -11.99 -3.61 -1.08
N PRO A 62 -11.81 -4.61 -0.21
CA PRO A 62 -10.61 -5.46 -0.20
C PRO A 62 -10.64 -6.56 -1.27
N ALA A 63 -11.66 -6.62 -2.13
CA ALA A 63 -11.91 -7.78 -2.98
C ALA A 63 -10.97 -7.91 -4.18
N LEU A 64 -10.23 -6.88 -4.59
CA LEU A 64 -9.59 -6.84 -5.91
C LEU A 64 -8.08 -6.55 -5.92
N ALA A 65 -7.47 -6.04 -4.83
CA ALA A 65 -6.04 -5.71 -4.83
C ALA A 65 -5.40 -5.86 -3.44
N PHE A 66 -4.06 -5.99 -3.42
CA PHE A 66 -3.27 -5.95 -2.20
C PHE A 66 -3.41 -4.58 -1.51
N GLY A 67 -3.49 -4.56 -0.17
CA GLY A 67 -3.57 -3.31 0.60
C GLY A 67 -4.90 -3.14 1.33
N SER A 68 -5.31 -4.14 2.12
CA SER A 68 -6.48 -4.04 3.01
C SER A 68 -6.26 -3.14 4.24
N GLY A 69 -5.06 -2.60 4.42
CA GLY A 69 -4.67 -1.80 5.59
C GLY A 69 -4.14 -2.62 6.77
N HIS A 70 -4.36 -3.95 6.80
CA HIS A 70 -3.98 -4.81 7.93
C HIS A 70 -2.49 -5.12 8.03
N HIS A 71 -1.73 -4.86 6.97
CA HIS A 71 -0.30 -5.17 6.95
C HIS A 71 0.50 -4.10 7.70
N GLU A 72 1.51 -4.52 8.44
CA GLU A 72 2.36 -3.64 9.26
C GLU A 72 3.02 -2.52 8.44
N SER A 73 3.38 -2.81 7.18
CA SER A 73 3.96 -1.82 6.29
C SER A 73 2.96 -0.71 5.94
N THR A 74 1.69 -1.04 5.73
CA THR A 74 0.63 -0.05 5.50
C THR A 74 0.39 0.80 6.74
N TYR A 75 0.37 0.18 7.92
CA TYR A 75 0.27 0.89 9.20
C TYR A 75 1.37 1.94 9.34
N GLY A 76 2.66 1.56 9.10
CA GLY A 76 3.79 2.48 9.15
C GLY A 76 3.65 3.66 8.19
N CYS A 77 3.24 3.38 6.93
CA CYS A 77 2.98 4.44 5.96
C CYS A 77 1.89 5.41 6.42
N VAL A 78 0.75 4.92 6.88
CA VAL A 78 -0.37 5.76 7.33
C VAL A 78 0.02 6.63 8.53
N LYS A 79 0.82 6.11 9.47
CA LYS A 79 1.40 6.90 10.56
C LYS A 79 2.25 8.06 10.05
N PHE A 80 3.15 7.78 9.12
CA PHE A 80 4.03 8.81 8.56
C PHE A 80 3.28 9.79 7.66
N LEU A 81 2.28 9.34 6.90
CA LEU A 81 1.45 10.25 6.11
C LEU A 81 0.72 11.26 6.99
N GLN A 82 0.19 10.86 8.16
CA GLN A 82 -0.42 11.80 9.11
C GLN A 82 0.57 12.85 9.64
N LYS A 83 1.87 12.50 9.73
CA LYS A 83 2.91 13.41 10.22
C LYS A 83 3.45 14.35 9.13
N PHE A 84 3.60 13.87 7.90
CA PHE A 84 4.36 14.54 6.86
C PHE A 84 3.53 15.06 5.69
N ALA A 85 2.30 14.57 5.45
CA ALA A 85 1.44 15.09 4.40
C ALA A 85 1.03 16.54 4.69
N LYS A 86 1.10 17.38 3.66
CA LYS A 86 0.73 18.79 3.75
C LYS A 86 -0.37 19.10 2.75
N ASN A 87 -1.29 19.98 3.14
CA ASN A 87 -2.34 20.44 2.25
C ASN A 87 -1.75 21.06 0.96
N ASN A 88 -2.33 20.73 -0.17
CA ASN A 88 -1.90 21.12 -1.52
C ASN A 88 -0.55 20.59 -2.01
N SER A 89 0.17 19.75 -1.24
CA SER A 89 1.39 19.12 -1.74
C SER A 89 1.10 18.21 -2.93
N ARG A 90 1.96 18.24 -3.94
CA ARG A 90 1.94 17.29 -5.05
C ARG A 90 2.55 15.97 -4.58
N SER A 91 1.79 14.90 -4.67
CA SER A 91 2.16 13.63 -4.06
C SER A 91 2.03 12.46 -5.03
N LEU A 92 2.90 11.46 -4.88
CA LEU A 92 2.90 10.25 -5.70
C LEU A 92 2.85 9.00 -4.83
N ASP A 93 1.96 8.06 -5.18
CA ASP A 93 1.91 6.70 -4.63
C ASP A 93 2.43 5.71 -5.68
N ILE A 94 3.60 5.11 -5.42
CA ILE A 94 4.27 4.17 -6.31
C ILE A 94 3.93 2.74 -5.90
N GLY A 95 3.31 1.97 -6.81
CA GLY A 95 2.77 0.65 -6.50
C GLY A 95 1.53 0.78 -5.62
N CYS A 96 0.53 1.52 -6.11
CA CYS A 96 -0.61 1.97 -5.31
C CYS A 96 -1.53 0.85 -4.82
N GLY A 97 -1.55 -0.33 -5.47
CA GLY A 97 -2.40 -1.45 -5.12
C GLY A 97 -3.87 -1.04 -5.00
N SER A 98 -4.47 -1.20 -3.83
CA SER A 98 -5.85 -0.78 -3.55
C SER A 98 -6.08 0.74 -3.55
N GLY A 99 -5.01 1.55 -3.63
CA GLY A 99 -5.04 3.00 -3.53
C GLY A 99 -5.18 3.54 -2.10
N ILE A 100 -5.06 2.69 -1.09
CA ILE A 100 -5.30 3.09 0.31
C ILE A 100 -4.42 4.27 0.76
N LEU A 101 -3.12 4.27 0.42
CA LEU A 101 -2.19 5.34 0.80
C LEU A 101 -2.49 6.62 0.02
N ALA A 102 -2.79 6.50 -1.27
CA ALA A 102 -3.22 7.60 -2.12
C ALA A 102 -4.51 8.25 -1.60
N ILE A 103 -5.49 7.44 -1.16
CA ILE A 103 -6.74 7.95 -0.58
C ILE A 103 -6.46 8.68 0.74
N VAL A 104 -5.59 8.12 1.59
CA VAL A 104 -5.16 8.80 2.83
C VAL A 104 -4.52 10.15 2.50
N MET A 105 -3.56 10.22 1.57
CA MET A 105 -2.94 11.48 1.15
C MET A 105 -3.97 12.48 0.62
N ALA A 106 -4.90 12.05 -0.23
CA ALA A 106 -5.95 12.90 -0.77
C ALA A 106 -6.88 13.45 0.31
N LYS A 107 -7.27 12.63 1.29
CA LYS A 107 -8.07 13.05 2.45
C LYS A 107 -7.33 14.00 3.39
N LEU A 108 -5.99 13.94 3.40
CA LEU A 108 -5.12 14.90 4.10
C LEU A 108 -4.87 16.19 3.29
N GLY A 109 -5.50 16.32 2.11
CA GLY A 109 -5.46 17.52 1.27
C GLY A 109 -4.36 17.56 0.21
N CYS A 110 -3.65 16.46 -0.03
CA CYS A 110 -2.65 16.37 -1.10
C CYS A 110 -3.31 16.29 -2.50
N LYS A 111 -2.57 16.75 -3.51
CA LYS A 111 -2.85 16.49 -4.94
C LYS A 111 -2.12 15.22 -5.34
N VAL A 112 -2.84 14.12 -5.43
CA VAL A 112 -2.24 12.79 -5.51
C VAL A 112 -2.25 12.28 -6.93
N GLU A 113 -1.12 11.73 -7.34
CA GLU A 113 -0.95 10.91 -8.55
C GLU A 113 -0.60 9.49 -8.13
N ILE A 114 -1.00 8.50 -8.92
CA ILE A 114 -0.78 7.08 -8.61
C ILE A 114 -0.22 6.34 -9.82
N CYS A 115 0.62 5.34 -9.56
CA CYS A 115 1.04 4.37 -10.57
C CYS A 115 1.13 2.95 -10.01
N ASP A 116 0.87 1.98 -10.88
CA ASP A 116 1.08 0.57 -10.61
C ASP A 116 1.40 -0.17 -11.91
N THR A 117 2.15 -1.26 -11.83
CA THR A 117 2.45 -2.14 -12.96
C THR A 117 1.35 -3.17 -13.23
N ASP A 118 0.34 -3.22 -12.39
CA ASP A 118 -0.87 -4.03 -12.55
C ASP A 118 -2.07 -3.12 -12.87
N ASP A 119 -2.69 -3.32 -14.02
CA ASP A 119 -3.90 -2.59 -14.44
C ASP A 119 -5.06 -2.79 -13.47
N LEU A 120 -5.20 -3.99 -12.88
CA LEU A 120 -6.25 -4.26 -11.90
C LEU A 120 -6.05 -3.47 -10.60
N ALA A 121 -4.79 -3.18 -10.23
CA ALA A 121 -4.50 -2.30 -9.11
C ALA A 121 -4.96 -0.87 -9.38
N ILE A 122 -4.70 -0.33 -10.58
CA ILE A 122 -5.17 1.01 -10.97
C ILE A 122 -6.70 1.09 -10.95
N GLU A 123 -7.39 0.10 -11.53
CA GLU A 123 -8.86 0.04 -11.51
C GLU A 123 -9.39 0.00 -10.06
N SER A 124 -8.81 -0.86 -9.23
CA SER A 124 -9.17 -0.97 -7.80
C SER A 124 -8.95 0.34 -7.04
N ALA A 125 -7.82 1.00 -7.27
CA ALA A 125 -7.52 2.29 -6.63
C ALA A 125 -8.52 3.39 -7.04
N LEU A 126 -8.89 3.45 -8.31
CA LEU A 126 -9.89 4.40 -8.82
C LEU A 126 -11.28 4.13 -8.25
N ASP A 127 -11.67 2.86 -8.13
CA ASP A 127 -12.96 2.50 -7.54
C ASP A 127 -13.00 2.80 -6.03
N ASN A 128 -11.93 2.51 -5.30
CA ASN A 128 -11.81 2.89 -3.90
C ASN A 128 -11.77 4.42 -3.70
N ALA A 129 -11.16 5.17 -4.62
CA ALA A 129 -11.19 6.64 -4.60
C ALA A 129 -12.64 7.18 -4.69
N LYS A 130 -13.45 6.63 -5.59
CA LYS A 130 -14.89 6.96 -5.71
C LYS A 130 -15.65 6.72 -4.41
N LEU A 131 -15.40 5.56 -3.73
CA LEU A 131 -16.02 5.23 -2.44
C LEU A 131 -15.71 6.27 -1.34
N ASN A 132 -14.59 6.97 -1.48
CA ASN A 132 -14.12 7.99 -0.54
C ASN A 132 -14.39 9.42 -0.98
N ASN A 133 -15.06 9.65 -2.12
CA ASN A 133 -15.27 10.96 -2.72
C ASN A 133 -13.96 11.75 -2.91
N VAL A 134 -12.90 11.08 -3.36
CA VAL A 134 -11.62 11.69 -3.75
C VAL A 134 -11.31 11.41 -5.22
N ASN A 135 -10.53 12.30 -5.83
CA ASN A 135 -10.05 12.12 -7.19
C ASN A 135 -8.52 12.22 -7.19
N PHE A 136 -7.88 11.36 -7.95
CA PHE A 136 -6.46 11.48 -8.22
C PHE A 136 -6.21 12.43 -9.37
N ALA A 137 -5.14 13.21 -9.30
CA ALA A 137 -4.76 14.17 -10.35
C ALA A 137 -4.35 13.43 -11.64
N GLN A 138 -3.63 12.31 -11.47
CA GLN A 138 -3.28 11.39 -12.56
C GLN A 138 -3.23 9.94 -12.03
N ALA A 139 -3.49 8.99 -12.93
CA ALA A 139 -3.34 7.56 -12.67
C ALA A 139 -2.81 6.89 -13.93
N TRP A 140 -1.75 6.09 -13.82
CA TRP A 140 -1.21 5.39 -15.00
C TRP A 140 -0.73 3.98 -14.69
N HIS A 141 -0.87 3.11 -15.68
CA HIS A 141 -0.24 1.81 -15.72
C HIS A 141 1.25 1.95 -16.05
N GLY A 142 2.10 1.47 -15.16
CA GLY A 142 3.56 1.53 -15.29
C GLY A 142 4.22 1.88 -13.97
N SER A 143 5.45 2.37 -14.05
CA SER A 143 6.26 2.70 -12.88
C SER A 143 6.55 4.19 -12.80
N VAL A 144 7.34 4.59 -11.82
CA VAL A 144 7.78 5.97 -11.57
C VAL A 144 8.61 6.56 -12.69
N ASP A 145 9.21 5.75 -13.58
CA ASP A 145 9.94 6.20 -14.76
C ASP A 145 9.08 7.01 -15.75
N LYS A 146 7.74 6.82 -15.71
CA LYS A 146 6.76 7.58 -16.50
C LYS A 146 6.22 8.83 -15.78
N ALA A 147 6.64 9.07 -14.53
CA ALA A 147 6.21 10.26 -13.81
C ALA A 147 6.74 11.55 -14.45
N GLU A 148 5.96 12.62 -14.40
CA GLU A 148 6.34 13.92 -14.92
C GLU A 148 6.52 14.95 -13.80
N GLY A 149 7.63 15.69 -13.83
CA GLY A 149 7.91 16.75 -12.87
C GLY A 149 8.39 16.25 -11.52
N LEU A 150 8.22 17.07 -10.49
CA LEU A 150 8.71 16.83 -9.13
C LEU A 150 7.55 16.76 -8.13
N TYR A 151 7.75 16.02 -7.03
CA TYR A 151 6.76 15.78 -5.98
C TYR A 151 7.29 16.23 -4.62
N ASP A 152 6.40 16.81 -3.82
CA ASP A 152 6.68 17.21 -2.44
C ASP A 152 6.66 16.00 -1.48
N LEU A 153 5.86 14.97 -1.81
CA LEU A 153 5.68 13.76 -1.02
C LEU A 153 5.58 12.54 -1.94
N VAL A 154 6.46 11.59 -1.73
CA VAL A 154 6.41 10.29 -2.45
C VAL A 154 6.29 9.17 -1.44
N VAL A 155 5.39 8.22 -1.68
CA VAL A 155 5.28 6.99 -0.91
C VAL A 155 5.44 5.78 -1.83
N ALA A 156 6.18 4.76 -1.35
CA ALA A 156 6.31 3.46 -2.00
C ALA A 156 6.25 2.37 -0.93
N ASN A 157 5.15 1.62 -0.89
CA ASN A 157 4.96 0.46 -0.01
C ASN A 157 5.05 -0.82 -0.84
N ILE A 158 6.26 -1.14 -1.29
CA ILE A 158 6.58 -2.23 -2.20
C ILE A 158 7.79 -3.02 -1.69
N ILE A 159 8.06 -4.19 -2.26
CA ILE A 159 9.18 -5.03 -1.82
C ILE A 159 10.54 -4.34 -2.04
N ALA A 160 11.48 -4.57 -1.13
CA ALA A 160 12.79 -3.91 -1.09
C ALA A 160 13.58 -4.01 -2.40
N ASP A 161 13.55 -5.17 -3.08
CA ASP A 161 14.28 -5.35 -4.35
C ASP A 161 13.76 -4.40 -5.44
N VAL A 162 12.45 -4.14 -5.51
CA VAL A 162 11.87 -3.18 -6.44
C VAL A 162 12.24 -1.74 -6.05
N ILE A 163 12.20 -1.39 -4.76
CA ILE A 163 12.68 -0.09 -4.26
C ILE A 163 14.11 0.18 -4.72
N LEU A 164 14.99 -0.82 -4.60
CA LEU A 164 16.40 -0.72 -4.98
C LEU A 164 16.59 -0.53 -6.50
N ILE A 165 15.74 -1.16 -7.31
CA ILE A 165 15.75 -1.00 -8.77
C ILE A 165 15.29 0.42 -9.15
N LEU A 166 14.23 0.92 -8.52
CA LEU A 166 13.60 2.20 -8.83
C LEU A 166 14.28 3.41 -8.17
N GLU A 167 15.33 3.20 -7.38
CA GLU A 167 15.98 4.26 -6.59
C GLU A 167 16.28 5.53 -7.38
N LYS A 168 16.91 5.40 -8.55
CA LYS A 168 17.29 6.56 -9.37
C LYS A 168 16.08 7.33 -9.89
N ASP A 169 15.05 6.60 -10.34
CA ASP A 169 13.83 7.20 -10.85
C ASP A 169 13.02 7.86 -9.73
N ILE A 170 12.96 7.23 -8.54
CA ILE A 170 12.34 7.85 -7.36
C ILE A 170 13.03 9.17 -7.03
N LYS A 171 14.36 9.16 -6.88
CA LYS A 171 15.13 10.37 -6.51
C LYS A 171 15.05 11.49 -7.54
N LYS A 172 14.96 11.15 -8.84
CA LYS A 172 14.83 12.11 -9.92
C LYS A 172 13.56 12.94 -9.82
N HIS A 173 12.51 12.39 -9.21
CA HIS A 173 11.20 13.02 -9.09
C HIS A 173 10.94 13.65 -7.71
N LEU A 174 11.95 13.76 -6.83
CA LEU A 174 11.82 14.45 -5.55
C LEU A 174 12.14 15.95 -5.69
N GLU A 175 11.19 16.79 -5.25
CA GLU A 175 11.40 18.23 -5.10
C GLU A 175 12.44 18.51 -3.99
N ASP A 176 13.00 19.71 -3.95
CA ASP A 176 13.82 20.17 -2.83
C ASP A 176 13.03 20.11 -1.53
N ASN A 177 13.59 19.50 -0.49
CA ASN A 177 12.94 19.23 0.80
C ASN A 177 11.75 18.25 0.74
N ALA A 178 11.54 17.56 -0.37
CA ALA A 178 10.53 16.53 -0.48
C ALA A 178 10.67 15.43 0.56
N ILE A 179 9.55 14.86 0.95
CA ILE A 179 9.50 13.69 1.83
C ILE A 179 9.32 12.43 0.99
N LEU A 180 10.14 11.43 1.28
CA LEU A 180 10.05 10.10 0.70
C LEU A 180 9.78 9.08 1.80
N ILE A 181 8.66 8.36 1.70
CA ILE A 181 8.28 7.27 2.62
C ILE A 181 8.47 5.95 1.86
N LEU A 182 9.37 5.10 2.35
CA LEU A 182 9.62 3.76 1.82
C LEU A 182 9.17 2.72 2.85
N SER A 183 8.37 1.74 2.44
CA SER A 183 7.87 0.67 3.28
C SER A 183 7.73 -0.64 2.50
N GLY A 184 7.26 -1.72 3.16
CA GLY A 184 7.30 -3.06 2.57
C GLY A 184 8.70 -3.70 2.62
N ILE A 185 9.55 -3.19 3.49
CA ILE A 185 10.95 -3.59 3.64
C ILE A 185 11.07 -4.56 4.81
N LEU A 186 11.42 -5.81 4.55
CA LEU A 186 11.81 -6.74 5.61
C LEU A 186 13.11 -6.27 6.29
N ASP A 187 13.23 -6.44 7.60
CA ASP A 187 14.36 -5.99 8.42
C ASP A 187 15.73 -6.41 7.84
N LYS A 188 15.83 -7.61 7.33
CA LYS A 188 17.06 -8.13 6.66
C LYS A 188 17.52 -7.29 5.45
N TYR A 189 16.64 -6.50 4.84
CA TYR A 189 16.97 -5.62 3.70
C TYR A 189 17.13 -4.15 4.09
N LYS A 190 16.80 -3.77 5.34
CA LYS A 190 16.84 -2.40 5.84
C LYS A 190 18.17 -1.70 5.59
N THR A 191 19.28 -2.35 5.95
CA THR A 191 20.63 -1.80 5.76
C THR A 191 20.92 -1.50 4.30
N ARG A 192 20.61 -2.44 3.40
CA ARG A 192 20.83 -2.28 1.96
C ARG A 192 20.02 -1.13 1.36
N VAL A 193 18.77 -0.94 1.83
CA VAL A 193 17.97 0.21 1.41
C VAL A 193 18.56 1.51 1.95
N LYS A 194 18.97 1.57 3.21
CA LYS A 194 19.60 2.75 3.79
C LYS A 194 20.89 3.15 3.06
N GLU A 195 21.75 2.21 2.72
CA GLU A 195 22.97 2.45 1.92
C GLU A 195 22.63 3.03 0.54
N LYS A 196 21.58 2.55 -0.10
CA LYS A 196 21.17 2.99 -1.43
C LYS A 196 20.61 4.42 -1.43
N PHE A 197 19.98 4.85 -0.33
CA PHE A 197 19.38 6.18 -0.17
C PHE A 197 20.22 7.10 0.78
N GLN A 198 21.50 6.81 1.00
CA GLN A 198 22.38 7.55 1.93
C GLN A 198 22.63 9.03 1.55
N ASP A 199 22.39 9.41 0.30
CA ASP A 199 22.44 10.78 -0.19
C ASP A 199 21.25 11.64 0.25
N LEU A 200 20.15 11.01 0.67
CA LEU A 200 19.02 11.66 1.32
C LEU A 200 19.23 11.69 2.85
N GLU A 201 18.52 12.57 3.52
CA GLU A 201 18.52 12.64 4.99
C GLU A 201 17.46 11.69 5.55
N LEU A 202 17.86 10.64 6.28
CA LEU A 202 16.93 9.81 7.04
C LEU A 202 16.41 10.60 8.23
N ILE A 203 15.13 10.96 8.25
CA ILE A 203 14.53 11.83 9.28
C ILE A 203 13.64 11.08 10.26
N ASP A 204 13.16 9.88 9.89
CA ASP A 204 12.35 9.03 10.76
C ASP A 204 12.39 7.57 10.30
N GLU A 205 12.11 6.64 11.20
CA GLU A 205 11.95 5.23 10.89
C GLU A 205 11.04 4.52 11.89
N MET A 206 10.39 3.48 11.44
CA MET A 206 9.56 2.61 12.28
C MET A 206 9.79 1.16 11.90
N GLN A 207 9.83 0.31 12.92
CA GLN A 207 9.83 -1.14 12.74
C GLN A 207 8.67 -1.74 13.50
N ILE A 208 7.89 -2.57 12.80
CA ILE A 208 6.78 -3.34 13.37
C ILE A 208 7.02 -4.78 12.97
N ASN A 209 7.29 -5.65 13.97
CA ASN A 209 7.71 -7.02 13.74
C ASN A 209 8.92 -7.07 12.79
N GLU A 210 8.80 -7.75 11.66
CA GLU A 210 9.85 -7.89 10.65
C GLU A 210 9.82 -6.80 9.56
N TRP A 211 8.87 -5.85 9.62
CA TRP A 211 8.65 -4.84 8.58
C TRP A 211 9.16 -3.47 9.01
N CYS A 212 9.89 -2.83 8.12
CA CYS A 212 10.47 -1.51 8.32
C CYS A 212 9.82 -0.50 7.38
N SER A 213 9.60 0.71 7.91
CA SER A 213 9.23 1.89 7.15
C SER A 213 10.27 2.98 7.42
N LEU A 214 10.75 3.62 6.37
CA LEU A 214 11.82 4.62 6.41
C LEU A 214 11.31 5.93 5.82
N VAL A 215 11.66 7.03 6.45
CA VAL A 215 11.30 8.37 5.96
C VAL A 215 12.55 9.16 5.68
N TYR A 216 12.68 9.62 4.46
CA TYR A 216 13.78 10.46 4.01
C TYR A 216 13.30 11.86 3.65
N LYS A 217 14.19 12.82 3.79
CA LYS A 217 14.04 14.17 3.25
C LYS A 217 15.08 14.39 2.16
N ASN A 218 14.65 14.89 1.02
CA ASN A 218 15.56 15.32 -0.04
C ASN A 218 16.28 16.60 0.42
N LYS A 219 17.60 16.61 0.36
CA LYS A 219 18.38 17.80 0.73
C LYS A 219 18.22 18.88 -0.35
N THR A 220 18.11 20.12 0.07
CA THR A 220 18.17 21.23 -0.88
C THR A 220 19.53 21.21 -1.58
N LYS A 221 19.54 21.23 -2.90
CA LYS A 221 20.77 21.39 -3.65
C LYS A 221 21.28 22.81 -3.41
N GLU A 222 22.43 22.95 -2.74
CA GLU A 222 23.13 24.24 -2.71
C GLU A 222 23.41 24.68 -4.14
N LYS A 223 22.90 25.86 -4.50
CA LYS A 223 23.06 26.47 -5.82
C LYS A 223 24.44 27.07 -5.95
#